data_d3f5ce59bd976433d35c4663cf319c30
#
_entry.id   d3f5ce59bd976433d35c4663cf319c30
#
_cell.length_a   1.000
_cell.length_b   1.000
_cell.length_c   1.000
_cell.angle_alpha   90.00
_cell.angle_beta   90.00
_cell.angle_gamma   90.00
#
_symmetry.space_group_name_H-M   'P 1'
#
loop_
_entity.id
_entity.type
_entity.pdbx_description
1 polymer ?
#
loop_
_entity_poly.entity_id
_entity_poly.type
_entity_poly.pdbx_seq_one_letter_code
_entity_poly.pdbx_strand_id
1 'polypeptide(L)'
;MAEEKNIPGVATEKESDEVLEEIRTQTKDVLKELLAVAKMKPGQILVVGCSSSEIGSYKIGSHSSETIGQTVYKALYEELKPLGIYLAAQCCEHLNRSLILEEEAAEKYGYEPVNVVPQLKAGGSFSTAAYHTLEHPVAVEHIKAHAGIDIGDTLIGMHMRDVAVPVRIQTKAIGGAHVVCARTRLKFVGGIRARYA
;
A
#
# COMPACT_ATOMS: atom_id res chain seq x y z
N MET A 1 -22.05 24.42 -12.53
CA MET A 1 -20.78 23.73 -12.78
C MET A 1 -19.81 24.21 -11.72
N ALA A 2 -19.38 23.33 -10.82
CA ALA A 2 -18.39 23.70 -9.81
C ALA A 2 -17.04 23.86 -10.51
N GLU A 3 -16.40 25.02 -10.38
CA GLU A 3 -15.04 25.24 -10.82
C GLU A 3 -14.14 24.19 -10.14
N GLU A 4 -13.46 23.37 -10.91
CA GLU A 4 -12.37 22.51 -10.41
C GLU A 4 -11.31 23.44 -9.82
N LYS A 5 -11.27 23.52 -8.49
CA LYS A 5 -10.25 24.29 -7.80
C LYS A 5 -8.91 23.61 -8.07
N ASN A 6 -8.03 24.29 -8.78
CA ASN A 6 -6.65 23.86 -9.00
C ASN A 6 -5.94 23.77 -7.62
N ILE A 7 -5.78 22.55 -7.10
CA ILE A 7 -5.13 22.31 -5.82
C ILE A 7 -3.62 22.18 -6.07
N PRO A 8 -2.77 23.03 -5.48
CA PRO A 8 -1.33 22.96 -5.71
C PRO A 8 -0.76 21.57 -5.44
N GLY A 9 0.02 21.05 -6.39
CA GLY A 9 0.67 19.73 -6.31
C GLY A 9 -0.25 18.54 -6.59
N VAL A 10 -1.45 18.76 -7.13
CA VAL A 10 -2.27 17.71 -7.75
C VAL A 10 -2.07 17.77 -9.27
N ALA A 11 -1.95 16.62 -9.91
CA ALA A 11 -1.86 16.54 -11.37
C ALA A 11 -3.15 17.08 -12.00
N THR A 12 -2.99 17.97 -12.97
CA THR A 12 -4.10 18.54 -13.74
C THR A 12 -4.32 17.80 -15.06
N GLU A 13 -3.31 17.08 -15.54
CA GLU A 13 -3.37 16.25 -16.73
C GLU A 13 -3.49 14.78 -16.31
N LYS A 14 -4.30 14.03 -17.07
CA LYS A 14 -4.42 12.57 -16.89
C LYS A 14 -3.34 11.89 -17.71
N GLU A 15 -2.78 10.82 -17.16
CA GLU A 15 -1.87 9.93 -17.85
C GLU A 15 -2.60 9.23 -19.02
N SER A 16 -1.85 8.88 -20.08
CA SER A 16 -2.42 8.11 -21.19
C SER A 16 -2.81 6.69 -20.75
N ASP A 17 -3.76 6.09 -21.46
CA ASP A 17 -4.20 4.72 -21.19
C ASP A 17 -3.04 3.72 -21.29
N GLU A 18 -2.09 3.94 -22.20
CA GLU A 18 -0.89 3.09 -22.37
C GLU A 18 -0.01 3.13 -21.12
N VAL A 19 0.24 4.31 -20.55
CA VAL A 19 1.04 4.49 -19.33
C VAL A 19 0.33 3.85 -18.14
N LEU A 20 -0.98 4.01 -18.01
CA LEU A 20 -1.76 3.40 -16.93
C LEU A 20 -1.78 1.87 -17.02
N GLU A 21 -1.82 1.30 -18.23
CA GLU A 21 -1.77 -0.15 -18.42
C GLU A 21 -0.37 -0.73 -18.12
N GLU A 22 0.68 0.00 -18.43
CA GLU A 22 2.03 -0.37 -18.02
C GLU A 22 2.17 -0.38 -16.49
N ILE A 23 1.71 0.68 -15.81
CA ILE A 23 1.69 0.77 -14.35
C ILE A 23 0.89 -0.40 -13.75
N ARG A 24 -0.27 -0.72 -14.29
CA ARG A 24 -1.10 -1.86 -13.88
C ARG A 24 -0.35 -3.17 -13.98
N THR A 25 0.29 -3.41 -15.11
CA THR A 25 1.05 -4.64 -15.38
C THR A 25 2.22 -4.78 -14.41
N GLN A 26 3.04 -3.74 -14.28
CA GLN A 26 4.18 -3.74 -13.35
C GLN A 26 3.72 -3.96 -11.89
N THR A 27 2.59 -3.36 -11.49
CA THR A 27 2.02 -3.54 -10.16
C THR A 27 1.61 -5.00 -9.90
N LYS A 28 0.96 -5.64 -10.87
CA LYS A 28 0.59 -7.07 -10.78
C LYS A 28 1.81 -7.99 -10.74
N ASP A 29 2.85 -7.69 -11.51
CA ASP A 29 4.09 -8.46 -11.51
C ASP A 29 4.80 -8.38 -10.15
N VAL A 30 4.92 -7.18 -9.56
CA VAL A 30 5.46 -6.97 -8.21
C VAL A 30 4.69 -7.80 -7.18
N LEU A 31 3.36 -7.73 -7.21
CA LEU A 31 2.52 -8.49 -6.29
C LEU A 31 2.71 -10.00 -6.45
N LYS A 32 2.68 -10.50 -7.67
CA LYS A 32 2.87 -11.93 -8.00
C LYS A 32 4.20 -12.46 -7.48
N GLU A 33 5.30 -11.72 -7.73
CA GLU A 33 6.63 -12.08 -7.26
C GLU A 33 6.70 -12.10 -5.72
N LEU A 34 6.10 -11.10 -5.05
CA LEU A 34 6.04 -11.05 -3.59
C LEU A 34 5.25 -12.24 -3.03
N LEU A 35 4.05 -12.51 -3.55
CA LEU A 35 3.19 -13.58 -3.05
C LEU A 35 3.83 -14.96 -3.23
N ALA A 36 4.61 -15.17 -4.29
CA ALA A 36 5.34 -16.42 -4.52
C ALA A 36 6.33 -16.73 -3.38
N VAL A 37 6.92 -15.71 -2.75
CA VAL A 37 7.88 -15.85 -1.65
C VAL A 37 7.23 -15.73 -0.29
N ALA A 38 6.30 -14.77 -0.12
CA ALA A 38 5.69 -14.47 1.17
C ALA A 38 4.73 -15.56 1.66
N LYS A 39 4.18 -16.39 0.74
CA LYS A 39 3.25 -17.49 1.06
C LYS A 39 2.11 -17.04 1.97
N MET A 40 1.52 -15.88 1.67
CA MET A 40 0.43 -15.31 2.46
C MET A 40 -0.80 -16.23 2.48
N LYS A 41 -1.52 -16.17 3.58
CA LYS A 41 -2.75 -16.96 3.81
C LYS A 41 -3.97 -16.03 3.85
N PRO A 42 -5.18 -16.55 3.56
CA PRO A 42 -6.41 -15.80 3.76
C PRO A 42 -6.50 -15.18 5.15
N GLY A 43 -6.98 -13.95 5.21
CA GLY A 43 -7.11 -13.16 6.44
C GLY A 43 -5.83 -12.50 6.92
N GLN A 44 -4.72 -12.61 6.20
CA GLN A 44 -3.50 -11.86 6.48
C GLN A 44 -3.54 -10.47 5.83
N ILE A 45 -2.71 -9.56 6.32
CA ILE A 45 -2.66 -8.17 5.87
C ILE A 45 -1.40 -7.93 5.06
N LEU A 46 -1.56 -7.37 3.85
CA LEU A 46 -0.52 -6.75 3.03
C LEU A 46 -0.58 -5.24 3.23
N VAL A 47 0.48 -4.61 3.70
CA VAL A 47 0.58 -3.15 3.74
C VAL A 47 1.23 -2.61 2.47
N VAL A 48 0.69 -1.52 1.95
CA VAL A 48 1.25 -0.83 0.78
C VAL A 48 1.38 0.66 1.06
N GLY A 49 2.61 1.16 0.94
CA GLY A 49 2.89 2.58 0.82
C GLY A 49 3.11 2.91 -0.65
N CYS A 50 2.51 4.00 -1.14
CA CYS A 50 2.57 4.33 -2.56
C CYS A 50 2.66 5.84 -2.78
N SER A 51 3.65 6.26 -3.55
CA SER A 51 3.80 7.62 -4.05
C SER A 51 3.45 7.70 -5.53
N SER A 52 2.27 8.21 -5.86
CA SER A 52 1.91 8.46 -7.26
C SER A 52 2.80 9.50 -7.94
N SER A 53 3.39 10.43 -7.17
CA SER A 53 4.36 11.39 -7.69
C SER A 53 5.63 10.69 -8.18
N GLU A 54 6.21 9.78 -7.39
CA GLU A 54 7.40 9.02 -7.78
C GLU A 54 7.11 8.11 -8.98
N ILE A 55 5.93 7.49 -9.05
CA ILE A 55 5.50 6.70 -10.21
C ILE A 55 5.50 7.56 -11.48
N GLY A 56 5.00 8.78 -11.39
CA GLY A 56 5.02 9.76 -12.48
C GLY A 56 6.39 10.43 -12.72
N SER A 57 7.46 9.97 -12.06
CA SER A 57 8.82 10.55 -12.13
C SER A 57 8.94 11.97 -11.58
N TYR A 58 8.09 12.33 -10.62
CA TYR A 58 8.15 13.59 -9.88
C TYR A 58 8.63 13.34 -8.45
N LYS A 59 9.13 14.39 -7.80
CA LYS A 59 9.50 14.32 -6.37
C LYS A 59 8.29 13.95 -5.52
N ILE A 60 8.50 13.09 -4.53
CA ILE A 60 7.46 12.61 -3.60
C ILE A 60 6.59 13.77 -3.07
N GLY A 61 5.27 13.60 -3.13
CA GLY A 61 4.30 14.58 -2.65
C GLY A 61 4.12 15.85 -3.51
N SER A 62 4.90 16.02 -4.60
CA SER A 62 4.86 17.23 -5.43
C SER A 62 3.82 17.20 -6.55
N HIS A 63 3.41 16.00 -7.01
CA HIS A 63 2.52 15.83 -8.16
C HIS A 63 1.60 14.62 -7.96
N SER A 64 0.62 14.77 -7.07
CA SER A 64 -0.31 13.67 -6.75
C SER A 64 -1.25 13.40 -7.92
N SER A 65 -1.17 12.21 -8.52
CA SER A 65 -2.08 11.76 -9.57
C SER A 65 -3.14 10.84 -9.00
N GLU A 66 -4.41 11.20 -9.18
CA GLU A 66 -5.56 10.39 -8.77
C GLU A 66 -5.64 9.11 -9.61
N THR A 67 -5.45 9.23 -10.94
CA THR A 67 -5.53 8.11 -11.89
C THR A 67 -4.47 7.07 -11.62
N ILE A 68 -3.23 7.45 -11.34
CA ILE A 68 -2.16 6.52 -10.91
C ILE A 68 -2.54 5.82 -9.60
N GLY A 69 -2.97 6.59 -8.59
CA GLY A 69 -3.35 6.02 -7.30
C GLY A 69 -4.48 4.99 -7.42
N GLN A 70 -5.51 5.29 -8.20
CA GLN A 70 -6.61 4.38 -8.49
C GLN A 70 -6.16 3.13 -9.27
N THR A 71 -5.27 3.30 -10.26
CA THR A 71 -4.75 2.20 -11.08
C THR A 71 -3.96 1.20 -10.23
N VAL A 72 -3.03 1.69 -9.43
CA VAL A 72 -2.23 0.83 -8.51
C VAL A 72 -3.12 0.15 -7.49
N TYR A 73 -4.07 0.89 -6.87
CA TYR A 73 -4.96 0.32 -5.87
C TYR A 73 -5.82 -0.81 -6.45
N LYS A 74 -6.49 -0.56 -7.59
CA LYS A 74 -7.33 -1.56 -8.26
C LYS A 74 -6.54 -2.78 -8.67
N ALA A 75 -5.34 -2.60 -9.25
CA ALA A 75 -4.48 -3.72 -9.66
C ALA A 75 -4.13 -4.65 -8.49
N LEU A 76 -3.86 -4.09 -7.29
CA LEU A 76 -3.59 -4.88 -6.09
C LEU A 76 -4.86 -5.49 -5.50
N TYR A 77 -5.92 -4.71 -5.37
CA TYR A 77 -7.15 -5.14 -4.71
C TYR A 77 -7.86 -6.27 -5.45
N GLU A 78 -7.93 -6.19 -6.78
CA GLU A 78 -8.53 -7.22 -7.64
C GLU A 78 -7.85 -8.58 -7.51
N GLU A 79 -6.53 -8.61 -7.29
CA GLU A 79 -5.76 -9.85 -7.09
C GLU A 79 -5.83 -10.37 -5.64
N LEU A 80 -5.87 -9.47 -4.65
CA LEU A 80 -5.83 -9.84 -3.22
C LEU A 80 -7.19 -10.28 -2.67
N LYS A 81 -8.27 -9.64 -3.12
CA LYS A 81 -9.63 -9.92 -2.64
C LYS A 81 -10.04 -11.39 -2.82
N PRO A 82 -9.85 -12.02 -3.99
CA PRO A 82 -10.16 -13.43 -4.19
C PRO A 82 -9.32 -14.38 -3.32
N LEU A 83 -8.13 -13.95 -2.92
CA LEU A 83 -7.23 -14.70 -2.04
C LEU A 83 -7.59 -14.52 -0.55
N GLY A 84 -8.56 -13.69 -0.24
CA GLY A 84 -8.93 -13.34 1.14
C GLY A 84 -7.83 -12.61 1.91
N ILE A 85 -6.95 -11.88 1.22
CA ILE A 85 -5.86 -11.10 1.82
C ILE A 85 -6.32 -9.65 1.92
N TYR A 86 -6.25 -9.09 3.13
CA TYR A 86 -6.59 -7.68 3.37
C TYR A 86 -5.48 -6.76 2.87
N LEU A 87 -5.88 -5.72 2.14
CA LEU A 87 -5.00 -4.64 1.71
C LEU A 87 -5.10 -3.47 2.70
N ALA A 88 -3.98 -3.07 3.29
CA ALA A 88 -3.87 -1.87 4.12
C ALA A 88 -3.11 -0.79 3.35
N ALA A 89 -3.78 0.31 3.01
CA ALA A 89 -3.22 1.43 2.27
C ALA A 89 -2.67 2.48 3.24
N GLN A 90 -1.35 2.72 3.21
CA GLN A 90 -0.70 3.72 4.05
C GLN A 90 -1.01 5.13 3.56
N CYS A 91 -1.40 6.00 4.48
CA CYS A 91 -1.47 7.43 4.29
C CYS A 91 -0.08 8.09 4.38
N CYS A 92 0.04 9.32 3.89
CA CYS A 92 1.27 10.11 4.05
C CYS A 92 1.40 10.66 5.50
N GLU A 93 2.53 11.34 5.77
CA GLU A 93 2.85 11.95 7.07
C GLU A 93 1.83 12.98 7.53
N HIS A 94 1.11 13.64 6.62
CA HIS A 94 0.05 14.60 6.98
C HIS A 94 -1.11 13.97 7.74
N LEU A 95 -1.30 12.66 7.62
CA LEU A 95 -2.22 11.85 8.42
C LEU A 95 -1.45 10.87 9.33
N ASN A 96 -0.26 11.25 9.80
CA ASN A 96 0.60 10.46 10.69
C ASN A 96 0.81 9.01 10.20
N ARG A 97 0.79 8.78 8.88
CA ARG A 97 0.91 7.47 8.25
C ARG A 97 -0.12 6.45 8.75
N SER A 98 -1.32 6.92 9.09
CA SER A 98 -2.48 6.05 9.35
C SER A 98 -2.76 5.15 8.14
N LEU A 99 -3.51 4.10 8.35
CA LEU A 99 -3.77 3.10 7.32
C LEU A 99 -5.27 2.96 7.08
N ILE A 100 -5.62 2.83 5.80
CA ILE A 100 -6.99 2.54 5.37
C ILE A 100 -7.10 1.05 5.06
N LEU A 101 -8.07 0.39 5.67
CA LEU A 101 -8.35 -1.04 5.45
C LEU A 101 -9.84 -1.33 5.67
N GLU A 102 -10.27 -2.56 5.39
CA GLU A 102 -11.64 -3.01 5.70
C GLU A 102 -11.87 -3.09 7.21
N GLU A 103 -13.06 -2.69 7.67
CA GLU A 103 -13.49 -2.79 9.07
C GLU A 103 -13.34 -4.21 9.62
N GLU A 104 -13.69 -5.23 8.83
CA GLU A 104 -13.49 -6.65 9.19
C GLU A 104 -12.05 -6.97 9.58
N ALA A 105 -11.07 -6.39 8.88
CA ALA A 105 -9.66 -6.57 9.23
C ALA A 105 -9.29 -5.86 10.54
N ALA A 106 -9.82 -4.65 10.76
CA ALA A 106 -9.60 -3.91 12.01
C ALA A 106 -10.20 -4.67 13.21
N GLU A 107 -11.42 -5.14 13.10
CA GLU A 107 -12.08 -5.97 14.13
C GLU A 107 -11.32 -7.25 14.41
N LYS A 108 -10.95 -7.99 13.35
CA LYS A 108 -10.21 -9.25 13.46
C LYS A 108 -8.90 -9.13 14.22
N TYR A 109 -8.18 -8.04 14.05
CA TYR A 109 -6.88 -7.81 14.67
C TYR A 109 -6.94 -6.90 15.91
N GLY A 110 -8.12 -6.39 16.27
CA GLY A 110 -8.31 -5.51 17.41
C GLY A 110 -7.65 -4.14 17.23
N TYR A 111 -7.65 -3.63 16.00
CA TYR A 111 -7.16 -2.28 15.73
C TYR A 111 -8.26 -1.26 16.01
N GLU A 112 -7.91 -0.18 16.71
CA GLU A 112 -8.84 0.88 17.04
C GLU A 112 -9.04 1.83 15.84
N PRO A 113 -10.28 1.99 15.33
CA PRO A 113 -10.55 2.96 14.29
C PRO A 113 -10.38 4.41 14.76
N VAL A 114 -9.84 5.25 13.89
CA VAL A 114 -9.70 6.68 14.10
C VAL A 114 -10.50 7.49 13.08
N ASN A 115 -10.93 8.69 13.47
CA ASN A 115 -11.74 9.53 12.60
C ASN A 115 -10.88 10.38 11.66
N VAL A 116 -10.56 9.82 10.50
CA VAL A 116 -9.88 10.53 9.42
C VAL A 116 -10.34 10.00 8.06
N VAL A 117 -10.50 10.89 7.09
CA VAL A 117 -10.79 10.58 5.69
C VAL A 117 -9.63 11.09 4.82
N PRO A 118 -8.92 10.22 4.12
CA PRO A 118 -7.79 10.65 3.29
C PRO A 118 -8.26 11.49 2.09
N GLN A 119 -7.39 12.41 1.69
CA GLN A 119 -7.54 13.29 0.54
C GLN A 119 -6.26 13.25 -0.31
N LEU A 120 -6.33 13.69 -1.56
CA LEU A 120 -5.17 13.68 -2.47
C LEU A 120 -3.92 14.35 -1.89
N LYS A 121 -4.08 15.41 -1.09
CA LYS A 121 -2.98 16.16 -0.44
C LYS A 121 -2.83 15.88 1.05
N ALA A 122 -3.68 15.05 1.61
CA ALA A 122 -3.59 14.59 3.01
C ALA A 122 -3.98 13.12 3.07
N GLY A 123 -3.01 12.23 3.00
CA GLY A 123 -3.16 10.80 2.86
C GLY A 123 -2.56 10.27 1.56
N GLY A 124 -2.79 10.98 0.44
CA GLY A 124 -2.31 10.63 -0.89
C GLY A 124 -3.36 9.89 -1.74
N SER A 125 -3.13 9.84 -3.05
CA SER A 125 -4.09 9.30 -4.02
C SER A 125 -4.37 7.80 -3.82
N PHE A 126 -3.37 7.02 -3.42
CA PHE A 126 -3.53 5.57 -3.19
C PHE A 126 -4.46 5.27 -2.00
N SER A 127 -4.25 5.93 -0.85
CA SER A 127 -5.12 5.75 0.32
C SER A 127 -6.52 6.36 0.11
N THR A 128 -6.61 7.43 -0.67
CA THR A 128 -7.90 8.00 -1.10
C THR A 128 -8.67 7.01 -1.97
N ALA A 129 -8.00 6.37 -2.94
CA ALA A 129 -8.59 5.32 -3.77
C ALA A 129 -9.07 4.14 -2.92
N ALA A 130 -8.26 3.71 -1.91
CA ALA A 130 -8.65 2.67 -0.97
C ALA A 130 -9.95 3.02 -0.25
N TYR A 131 -10.01 4.20 0.36
CA TYR A 131 -11.16 4.65 1.14
C TYR A 131 -12.46 4.67 0.33
N HIS A 132 -12.39 5.07 -0.94
CA HIS A 132 -13.57 5.14 -1.82
C HIS A 132 -13.92 3.83 -2.52
N THR A 133 -13.07 2.80 -2.45
CA THR A 133 -13.28 1.52 -3.13
C THR A 133 -13.70 0.41 -2.17
N LEU A 134 -13.21 0.44 -0.94
CA LEU A 134 -13.58 -0.53 0.09
C LEU A 134 -15.06 -0.40 0.46
N GLU A 135 -15.68 -1.50 0.85
CA GLU A 135 -17.09 -1.55 1.20
C GLU A 135 -17.34 -0.91 2.58
N HIS A 136 -16.47 -1.22 3.54
CA HIS A 136 -16.49 -0.65 4.90
C HIS A 136 -15.11 -0.13 5.28
N PRO A 137 -14.67 1.02 4.70
CA PRO A 137 -13.35 1.56 4.97
C PRO A 137 -13.25 2.14 6.38
N VAL A 138 -12.20 1.78 7.10
CA VAL A 138 -11.82 2.42 8.35
C VAL A 138 -10.37 2.89 8.28
N ALA A 139 -10.05 3.92 9.04
CA ALA A 139 -8.68 4.36 9.29
C ALA A 139 -8.22 3.86 10.65
N VAL A 140 -6.97 3.40 10.74
CA VAL A 140 -6.32 3.02 12.01
C VAL A 140 -4.93 3.61 12.08
N GLU A 141 -4.41 3.87 13.30
CA GLU A 141 -3.05 4.43 13.44
C GLU A 141 -1.95 3.39 13.22
N HIS A 142 -2.16 2.15 13.70
CA HIS A 142 -1.13 1.12 13.73
C HIS A 142 -1.67 -0.23 13.30
N ILE A 143 -0.84 -0.98 12.57
CA ILE A 143 -1.10 -2.38 12.22
C ILE A 143 0.15 -3.24 12.43
N LYS A 144 0.00 -4.56 12.28
CA LYS A 144 1.09 -5.53 12.22
C LYS A 144 0.94 -6.41 10.98
N ALA A 145 1.34 -5.85 9.82
CA ALA A 145 1.21 -6.49 8.51
C ALA A 145 2.13 -7.71 8.36
N HIS A 146 1.70 -8.68 7.54
CA HIS A 146 2.40 -9.94 7.28
C HIS A 146 3.37 -9.85 6.11
N ALA A 147 3.09 -8.98 5.15
CA ALA A 147 3.96 -8.61 4.04
C ALA A 147 3.72 -7.15 3.69
N GLY A 148 4.60 -6.56 2.87
CA GLY A 148 4.45 -5.17 2.45
C GLY A 148 5.14 -4.88 1.15
N ILE A 149 4.63 -3.86 0.45
CA ILE A 149 5.18 -3.26 -0.76
C ILE A 149 5.35 -1.77 -0.50
N ASP A 150 6.54 -1.27 -0.71
CA ASP A 150 6.86 0.16 -0.69
C ASP A 150 7.14 0.62 -2.11
N ILE A 151 6.33 1.55 -2.61
CA ILE A 151 6.40 2.10 -3.95
C ILE A 151 6.77 3.58 -3.85
N GLY A 152 8.04 3.91 -4.14
CA GLY A 152 8.56 5.28 -4.06
C GLY A 152 9.08 5.66 -2.68
N ASP A 153 9.72 4.74 -1.98
CA ASP A 153 10.45 4.93 -0.72
C ASP A 153 9.64 5.66 0.38
N THR A 154 8.37 5.27 0.51
CA THR A 154 7.42 5.86 1.46
C THR A 154 7.65 5.43 2.90
N LEU A 155 8.44 4.38 3.13
CA LEU A 155 8.74 3.75 4.42
C LEU A 155 7.52 3.07 5.07
N ILE A 156 7.46 1.73 4.96
CA ILE A 156 6.39 0.89 5.54
C ILE A 156 6.83 0.08 6.76
N GLY A 157 8.10 0.17 7.15
CA GLY A 157 8.69 -0.71 8.16
C GLY A 157 7.98 -0.70 9.51
N MET A 158 7.46 0.48 9.94
CA MET A 158 6.72 0.64 11.20
C MET A 158 5.42 -0.18 11.25
N HIS A 159 4.86 -0.50 10.09
CA HIS A 159 3.61 -1.25 9.96
C HIS A 159 3.81 -2.76 9.87
N MET A 160 5.05 -3.21 9.72
CA MET A 160 5.35 -4.63 9.62
C MET A 160 5.40 -5.28 11.00
N ARG A 161 4.92 -6.53 11.08
CA ARG A 161 5.18 -7.34 12.29
C ARG A 161 6.64 -7.84 12.29
N ASP A 162 7.17 -8.07 13.46
CA ASP A 162 8.51 -8.65 13.58
C ASP A 162 8.48 -10.16 13.24
N VAL A 163 9.44 -10.65 12.53
CA VAL A 163 10.63 -10.00 11.97
C VAL A 163 10.38 -9.76 10.49
N ALA A 164 10.43 -8.51 10.07
CA ALA A 164 10.38 -8.17 8.65
C ALA A 164 11.71 -8.53 7.98
N VAL A 165 11.63 -9.14 6.80
CA VAL A 165 12.80 -9.48 5.97
C VAL A 165 12.55 -9.05 4.52
N PRO A 166 13.56 -8.51 3.82
CA PRO A 166 13.38 -8.07 2.44
C PRO A 166 13.13 -9.24 1.50
N VAL A 167 12.28 -9.02 0.50
CA VAL A 167 12.07 -9.94 -0.62
C VAL A 167 12.71 -9.32 -1.86
N ARG A 168 13.60 -10.07 -2.51
CA ARG A 168 14.28 -9.64 -3.74
C ARG A 168 13.46 -10.09 -4.94
N ILE A 169 12.71 -9.15 -5.50
CA ILE A 169 11.91 -9.36 -6.72
C ILE A 169 12.68 -8.90 -7.97
N GLN A 170 12.25 -9.29 -9.16
CA GLN A 170 12.86 -8.88 -10.43
C GLN A 170 12.38 -7.49 -10.85
N THR A 171 11.07 -7.24 -10.72
CA THR A 171 10.45 -5.95 -11.04
C THR A 171 10.82 -4.92 -9.97
N LYS A 172 11.78 -4.03 -10.30
CA LYS A 172 12.37 -3.07 -9.34
C LYS A 172 11.70 -1.72 -9.30
N ALA A 173 10.82 -1.44 -10.25
CA ALA A 173 10.15 -0.17 -10.36
C ALA A 173 8.71 -0.34 -10.85
N ILE A 174 7.86 0.63 -10.53
CA ILE A 174 6.54 0.86 -11.13
C ILE A 174 6.58 2.30 -11.66
N GLY A 175 6.51 2.47 -12.98
CA GLY A 175 6.85 3.74 -13.59
C GLY A 175 8.23 4.21 -13.18
N GLY A 176 8.35 5.43 -12.67
CA GLY A 176 9.60 5.98 -12.13
C GLY A 176 9.90 5.57 -10.68
N ALA A 177 8.93 5.00 -9.95
CA ALA A 177 9.08 4.72 -8.52
C ALA A 177 9.88 3.45 -8.26
N HIS A 178 10.90 3.54 -7.41
CA HIS A 178 11.59 2.39 -6.85
C HIS A 178 10.66 1.53 -5.99
N VAL A 179 10.82 0.19 -6.03
CA VAL A 179 9.98 -0.75 -5.29
C VAL A 179 10.79 -1.61 -4.34
N VAL A 180 10.35 -1.64 -3.08
CA VAL A 180 10.88 -2.53 -2.04
C VAL A 180 9.77 -3.44 -1.53
N CYS A 181 10.05 -4.74 -1.47
CA CYS A 181 9.12 -5.72 -0.92
C CYS A 181 9.67 -6.35 0.35
N ALA A 182 8.77 -6.63 1.29
CA ALA A 182 9.08 -7.30 2.54
C ALA A 182 8.04 -8.38 2.87
N ARG A 183 8.48 -9.44 3.55
CA ARG A 183 7.63 -10.43 4.20
C ARG A 183 8.03 -10.55 5.66
N THR A 184 7.28 -11.28 6.45
CA THR A 184 7.64 -11.58 7.82
C THR A 184 8.03 -13.05 7.99
N ARG A 185 8.82 -13.34 9.01
CA ARG A 185 9.10 -14.68 9.51
C ARG A 185 8.85 -14.76 11.01
N LEU A 186 8.74 -15.96 11.52
CA LEU A 186 8.63 -16.17 12.96
C LEU A 186 9.89 -15.70 13.68
N LYS A 187 9.71 -15.15 14.87
CA LYS A 187 10.82 -14.80 15.76
C LYS A 187 11.47 -16.08 16.30
N PHE A 188 12.78 -16.06 16.43
CA PHE A 188 13.48 -17.03 17.28
C PHE A 188 13.48 -16.50 18.70
N VAL A 189 12.69 -17.17 19.59
CA VAL A 189 12.54 -16.76 20.98
C VAL A 189 13.04 -17.85 21.89
N GLY A 190 13.95 -17.51 22.78
CA GLY A 190 14.54 -18.44 23.76
C GLY A 190 16.06 -18.33 23.79
N GLY A 191 16.69 -19.25 24.51
CA GLY A 191 18.14 -19.32 24.71
C GLY A 191 18.72 -20.65 24.27
N ILE A 192 19.87 -21.01 24.81
CA ILE A 192 20.64 -22.20 24.44
C ILE A 192 19.87 -23.52 24.53
N ARG A 193 18.80 -23.59 25.34
CA ARG A 193 17.95 -24.77 25.49
C ARG A 193 16.77 -24.78 24.51
N ALA A 194 16.53 -23.69 23.78
CA ALA A 194 15.44 -23.61 22.82
C ALA A 194 15.72 -24.46 21.57
N ARG A 195 14.65 -24.99 20.98
CA ARG A 195 14.70 -25.69 19.70
C ARG A 195 13.81 -24.94 18.72
N TYR A 196 14.21 -24.92 17.47
CA TYR A 196 13.53 -24.22 16.37
C TYR A 196 13.21 -25.20 15.24
N ALA A 197 12.01 -25.05 14.64
CA ALA A 197 11.56 -25.83 13.49
C ALA A 197 12.08 -25.26 12.17
#